data_492a838167d19d836a0901a837d96522
#
_entry.id   492a838167d19d836a0901a837d96522
#
_cell.length_a   1.000
_cell.length_b   1.000
_cell.length_c   1.000
_cell.angle_alpha   90.00
_cell.angle_beta   90.00
_cell.angle_gamma   90.00
#
_symmetry.space_group_name_H-M   'P 1'
#
loop_
_entity.id
_entity.type
_entity.pdbx_description
1 polymer ?
#
loop_
_entity_poly.entity_id
_entity_poly.type
_entity_poly.pdbx_seq_one_letter_code
_entity_poly.pdbx_strand_id
1 'polypeptide(L)'
;DGKTINAKDFSNDGKPFAGCFWATWCKPCLMELSTFAELYEEWQEETGMKIFAVSIDDSRTQAKVQPLVNTSEWEYEILLDVNSEFKRAMGVNNPPHTFVVNGKGEIVWQHVGYAPGDEEGLIEAIRKVIAEEK
;
A
#
# COMPACT_ATOMS: atom_id res chain seq x y z
N ASP A 1 -4.52 2.89 -14.40
CA ASP A 1 -5.45 3.45 -15.35
C ASP A 1 -5.25 4.95 -15.60
N GLY A 2 -4.24 5.57 -15.01
CA GLY A 2 -3.88 6.95 -15.27
C GLY A 2 -4.76 8.02 -14.65
N LYS A 3 -5.69 7.65 -13.80
CA LYS A 3 -6.53 8.60 -13.07
C LYS A 3 -5.72 9.43 -12.10
N THR A 4 -6.16 10.68 -11.90
CA THR A 4 -5.61 11.49 -10.82
C THR A 4 -6.05 10.90 -9.49
N ILE A 5 -5.09 10.66 -8.61
CA ILE A 5 -5.35 10.11 -7.29
C ILE A 5 -5.69 11.24 -6.32
N ASN A 6 -6.70 11.04 -5.50
CA ASN A 6 -7.02 11.98 -4.42
C ASN A 6 -7.42 11.21 -3.16
N ALA A 7 -7.54 11.92 -2.05
CA ALA A 7 -7.82 11.29 -0.76
C ALA A 7 -9.11 10.47 -0.71
N LYS A 8 -10.06 10.77 -1.58
CA LYS A 8 -11.34 10.05 -1.64
C LYS A 8 -11.20 8.64 -2.19
N ASP A 9 -10.11 8.39 -2.94
CA ASP A 9 -9.86 7.07 -3.51
C ASP A 9 -9.44 6.06 -2.44
N PHE A 10 -9.08 6.56 -1.26
CA PHE A 10 -8.62 5.73 -0.16
C PHE A 10 -9.67 5.65 0.94
N SER A 11 -10.42 4.57 0.94
CA SER A 11 -11.40 4.34 1.99
C SER A 11 -11.65 2.84 2.16
N ASN A 12 -12.08 2.47 3.33
CA ASN A 12 -12.38 1.08 3.64
C ASN A 12 -13.57 0.99 4.60
N ASP A 13 -14.61 1.77 4.32
CA ASP A 13 -15.85 1.77 5.12
C ASP A 13 -15.64 1.95 6.62
N GLY A 14 -14.75 2.86 6.98
CA GLY A 14 -14.46 3.14 8.38
C GLY A 14 -13.48 2.17 9.04
N LYS A 15 -12.97 1.20 8.28
CA LYS A 15 -11.97 0.25 8.76
C LYS A 15 -10.57 0.74 8.40
N PRO A 16 -9.52 0.25 9.08
CA PRO A 16 -8.17 0.65 8.74
C PRO A 16 -7.73 0.11 7.38
N PHE A 17 -6.77 0.81 6.78
CA PHE A 17 -6.15 0.34 5.54
C PHE A 17 -4.67 0.71 5.52
N ALA A 18 -3.93 0.08 4.63
CA ALA A 18 -2.52 0.41 4.41
C ALA A 18 -2.35 0.97 3.01
N GLY A 19 -1.43 1.92 2.86
CA GLY A 19 -1.04 2.44 1.57
C GLY A 19 0.43 2.16 1.36
N CYS A 20 0.79 1.55 0.23
CA CYS A 20 2.18 1.21 -0.09
C CYS A 20 2.59 1.90 -1.37
N PHE A 21 3.60 2.77 -1.29
CA PHE A 21 4.20 3.37 -2.48
C PHE A 21 5.27 2.40 -3.01
N TRP A 22 5.18 2.08 -4.29
CA TRP A 22 6.07 1.10 -4.91
C TRP A 22 6.33 1.43 -6.38
N ALA A 23 7.22 0.68 -7.01
CA ALA A 23 7.48 0.81 -8.44
C ALA A 23 7.91 -0.54 -9.00
N THR A 24 7.68 -0.74 -10.30
CA THR A 24 8.05 -2.00 -10.95
C THR A 24 9.55 -2.24 -10.97
N TRP A 25 10.35 -1.17 -10.85
CA TRP A 25 11.81 -1.26 -10.84
C TRP A 25 12.42 -1.32 -9.43
N CYS A 26 11.58 -1.37 -8.41
CA CYS A 26 12.03 -1.36 -7.00
C CYS A 26 11.97 -2.76 -6.42
N LYS A 27 13.13 -3.42 -6.31
CA LYS A 27 13.19 -4.79 -5.80
C LYS A 27 12.66 -4.97 -4.38
N PRO A 28 13.04 -4.12 -3.42
CA PRO A 28 12.47 -4.26 -2.06
C PRO A 28 10.96 -4.09 -2.05
N CYS A 29 10.41 -3.26 -2.94
CA CYS A 29 8.97 -3.08 -3.06
C CYS A 29 8.30 -4.38 -3.49
N LEU A 30 8.89 -5.04 -4.48
CA LEU A 30 8.35 -6.30 -4.99
C LEU A 30 8.39 -7.39 -3.94
N MET A 31 9.46 -7.44 -3.15
CA MET A 31 9.58 -8.37 -2.02
C MET A 31 8.49 -8.12 -0.99
N GLU A 32 8.30 -6.86 -0.63
CA GLU A 32 7.30 -6.48 0.36
C GLU A 32 5.90 -6.87 -0.09
N LEU A 33 5.52 -6.48 -1.31
CA LEU A 33 4.18 -6.76 -1.82
C LEU A 33 3.96 -8.25 -2.06
N SER A 34 4.99 -8.99 -2.44
CA SER A 34 4.87 -10.44 -2.59
C SER A 34 4.67 -11.13 -1.25
N THR A 35 5.36 -10.66 -0.21
CA THR A 35 5.18 -11.19 1.14
C THR A 35 3.78 -10.87 1.67
N PHE A 36 3.35 -9.62 1.49
CA PHE A 36 2.00 -9.22 1.90
C PHE A 36 0.93 -10.03 1.16
N ALA A 37 1.16 -10.33 -0.12
CA ALA A 37 0.20 -11.10 -0.90
C ALA A 37 -0.06 -12.48 -0.33
N GLU A 38 0.96 -13.12 0.22
CA GLU A 38 0.84 -14.43 0.85
C GLU A 38 0.00 -14.39 2.12
N LEU A 39 -0.04 -13.22 2.77
CA LEU A 39 -0.71 -13.06 4.07
C LEU A 39 -2.03 -12.27 3.95
N TYR A 40 -2.28 -11.68 2.80
CA TYR A 40 -3.37 -10.72 2.62
C TYR A 40 -4.75 -11.29 2.92
N GLU A 41 -5.05 -12.47 2.39
CA GLU A 41 -6.36 -13.09 2.63
C GLU A 41 -6.59 -13.32 4.12
N GLU A 42 -5.57 -13.85 4.81
CA GLU A 42 -5.62 -14.10 6.23
C GLU A 42 -5.80 -12.80 7.03
N TRP A 43 -5.04 -11.77 6.64
CA TRP A 43 -5.15 -10.46 7.29
C TRP A 43 -6.53 -9.84 7.10
N GLN A 44 -7.12 -10.01 5.90
CA GLN A 44 -8.45 -9.49 5.63
C GLN A 44 -9.52 -10.22 6.42
N GLU A 45 -9.37 -11.53 6.59
CA GLU A 45 -10.30 -12.32 7.40
C GLU A 45 -10.24 -11.90 8.85
N GLU A 46 -9.04 -11.62 9.34
CA GLU A 46 -8.84 -11.23 10.73
C GLU A 46 -9.29 -9.80 11.00
N THR A 47 -9.00 -8.86 10.09
CA THR A 47 -9.11 -7.43 10.39
C THR A 47 -10.04 -6.64 9.47
N GLY A 48 -10.36 -7.17 8.30
CA GLY A 48 -11.12 -6.43 7.30
C GLY A 48 -10.31 -5.33 6.61
N MET A 49 -8.99 -5.31 6.80
CA MET A 49 -8.13 -4.27 6.22
C MET A 49 -8.03 -4.41 4.71
N LYS A 50 -7.61 -3.33 4.06
CA LYS A 50 -7.28 -3.32 2.63
C LYS A 50 -5.89 -2.76 2.44
N ILE A 51 -5.26 -3.12 1.32
CA ILE A 51 -3.98 -2.54 0.92
C ILE A 51 -4.18 -1.82 -0.42
N PHE A 52 -3.79 -0.56 -0.44
CA PHE A 52 -3.75 0.24 -1.66
C PHE A 52 -2.29 0.32 -2.09
N ALA A 53 -1.97 -0.25 -3.25
CA ALA A 53 -0.61 -0.23 -3.78
C ALA A 53 -0.52 0.90 -4.81
N VAL A 54 0.17 1.97 -4.44
CA VAL A 54 0.29 3.17 -5.27
C VAL A 54 1.61 3.14 -6.03
N SER A 55 1.54 2.93 -7.34
CA SER A 55 2.73 2.89 -8.18
C SER A 55 3.24 4.30 -8.45
N ILE A 56 4.55 4.49 -8.25
CA ILE A 56 5.21 5.74 -8.62
C ILE A 56 5.92 5.62 -9.98
N ASP A 57 5.63 4.56 -10.73
CA ASP A 57 6.12 4.43 -12.11
C ASP A 57 5.66 5.62 -12.92
N ASP A 58 6.59 6.23 -13.64
CA ASP A 58 6.27 7.38 -14.48
C ASP A 58 5.86 6.91 -15.88
N SER A 59 5.74 7.85 -16.82
CA SER A 59 5.31 7.53 -18.19
C SER A 59 6.20 6.51 -18.90
N ARG A 60 7.45 6.35 -18.45
CA ARG A 60 8.39 5.41 -19.08
C ARG A 60 8.16 3.97 -18.65
N THR A 61 7.69 3.75 -17.44
CA THR A 61 7.56 2.40 -16.88
C THR A 61 6.12 2.02 -16.47
N GLN A 62 5.20 2.97 -16.51
CA GLN A 62 3.81 2.74 -16.09
C GLN A 62 3.16 1.55 -16.80
N ALA A 63 3.49 1.31 -18.07
CA ALA A 63 2.90 0.22 -18.84
C ALA A 63 3.26 -1.17 -18.28
N LYS A 64 4.27 -1.25 -17.42
CA LYS A 64 4.70 -2.51 -16.81
C LYS A 64 3.89 -2.89 -15.58
N VAL A 65 3.13 -1.93 -15.04
CA VAL A 65 2.41 -2.15 -13.77
C VAL A 65 1.35 -3.24 -13.88
N GLN A 66 0.41 -3.10 -14.79
CA GLN A 66 -0.69 -4.05 -14.88
C GLN A 66 -0.24 -5.48 -15.24
N PRO A 67 0.67 -5.67 -16.21
CA PRO A 67 1.18 -7.01 -16.48
C PRO A 67 1.86 -7.66 -15.27
N LEU A 68 2.60 -6.88 -14.51
CA LEU A 68 3.25 -7.39 -13.30
C LEU A 68 2.23 -7.81 -12.25
N VAL A 69 1.22 -6.97 -12.02
CA VAL A 69 0.14 -7.28 -11.08
C VAL A 69 -0.60 -8.55 -11.49
N ASN A 70 -0.91 -8.68 -12.77
CA ASN A 70 -1.60 -9.87 -13.29
C ASN A 70 -0.77 -11.13 -13.13
N THR A 71 0.51 -11.07 -13.46
CA THR A 71 1.41 -12.21 -13.36
C THR A 71 1.61 -12.63 -11.90
N SER A 72 1.68 -11.65 -11.00
CA SER A 72 1.86 -11.90 -9.57
C SER A 72 0.57 -12.29 -8.86
N GLU A 73 -0.56 -12.13 -9.53
CA GLU A 73 -1.89 -12.42 -8.99
C GLU A 73 -2.20 -11.62 -7.71
N TRP A 74 -1.70 -10.39 -7.64
CA TRP A 74 -1.96 -9.51 -6.50
C TRP A 74 -3.41 -9.01 -6.50
N GLU A 75 -4.01 -9.03 -5.31
CA GLU A 75 -5.40 -8.62 -5.13
C GLU A 75 -5.56 -7.21 -4.54
N TYR A 76 -4.47 -6.47 -4.46
CA TYR A 76 -4.48 -5.10 -3.93
C TYR A 76 -5.27 -4.14 -4.83
N GLU A 77 -5.76 -3.06 -4.22
CA GLU A 77 -6.27 -1.92 -4.99
C GLU A 77 -5.05 -1.23 -5.60
N ILE A 78 -4.93 -1.24 -6.92
CA ILE A 78 -3.77 -0.69 -7.63
C ILE A 78 -4.08 0.72 -8.12
N LEU A 79 -3.24 1.68 -7.75
CA LEU A 79 -3.38 3.07 -8.18
C LEU A 79 -2.09 3.53 -8.84
N LEU A 80 -2.21 4.45 -9.80
CA LEU A 80 -1.06 4.97 -10.54
C LEU A 80 -0.84 6.45 -10.24
N ASP A 81 0.36 6.79 -9.80
CA ASP A 81 0.76 8.16 -9.48
C ASP A 81 1.83 8.63 -10.48
N VAL A 82 1.45 8.64 -11.76
CA VAL A 82 2.38 8.86 -12.89
C VAL A 82 3.22 10.14 -12.78
N ASN A 83 2.62 11.19 -12.27
CA ASN A 83 3.31 12.48 -12.13
C ASN A 83 3.90 12.70 -10.73
N SER A 84 3.83 11.69 -9.88
CA SER A 84 4.33 11.73 -8.50
C SER A 84 3.70 12.84 -7.64
N GLU A 85 2.50 13.27 -7.99
CA GLU A 85 1.81 14.31 -7.23
C GLU A 85 1.45 13.84 -5.83
N PHE A 86 0.89 12.63 -5.72
CA PHE A 86 0.50 12.07 -4.44
C PHE A 86 1.73 11.72 -3.60
N LYS A 87 2.75 11.18 -4.27
CA LYS A 87 4.04 10.90 -3.63
C LYS A 87 4.60 12.15 -2.95
N ARG A 88 4.59 13.28 -3.65
CA ARG A 88 5.09 14.55 -3.10
C ARG A 88 4.20 15.05 -1.98
N ALA A 89 2.88 14.96 -2.15
CA ALA A 89 1.93 15.40 -1.13
C ALA A 89 2.09 14.64 0.18
N MET A 90 2.46 13.36 0.09
CA MET A 90 2.65 12.50 1.27
C MET A 90 4.07 12.55 1.82
N GLY A 91 4.97 13.29 1.17
CA GLY A 91 6.36 13.38 1.61
C GLY A 91 7.16 12.11 1.43
N VAL A 92 6.79 11.30 0.45
CA VAL A 92 7.50 10.04 0.17
C VAL A 92 8.74 10.31 -0.65
N ASN A 93 9.89 9.83 -0.20
CA ASN A 93 11.16 10.00 -0.90
C ASN A 93 11.64 8.72 -1.57
N ASN A 94 11.67 7.63 -0.83
CA ASN A 94 12.20 6.35 -1.33
C ASN A 94 11.20 5.23 -1.15
N PRO A 95 10.83 4.50 -2.23
CA PRO A 95 10.00 3.32 -2.08
C PRO A 95 10.83 2.15 -1.52
N PRO A 96 10.23 1.18 -0.85
CA PRO A 96 8.82 1.21 -0.47
C PRO A 96 8.59 2.11 0.74
N HIS A 97 7.45 2.77 0.75
CA HIS A 97 7.05 3.59 1.90
C HIS A 97 5.60 3.19 2.21
N THR A 98 5.39 2.66 3.39
CA THR A 98 4.10 2.09 3.79
C THR A 98 3.48 2.89 4.91
N PHE A 99 2.18 3.14 4.80
CA PHE A 99 1.40 3.88 5.80
C PHE A 99 0.25 3.01 6.29
N VAL A 100 -0.10 3.15 7.57
CA VAL A 100 -1.36 2.61 8.08
C VAL A 100 -2.24 3.79 8.44
N VAL A 101 -3.49 3.75 7.98
CA VAL A 101 -4.47 4.80 8.21
C VAL A 101 -5.65 4.20 8.98
N ASN A 102 -6.09 4.91 10.04
CA ASN A 102 -7.22 4.43 10.84
C ASN A 102 -8.56 4.77 10.18
N GLY A 103 -9.65 4.36 10.81
CA GLY A 103 -10.99 4.59 10.28
C GLY A 103 -11.39 6.06 10.18
N LYS A 104 -10.65 6.94 10.83
CA LYS A 104 -10.90 8.38 10.79
C LYS A 104 -10.08 9.09 9.71
N GLY A 105 -9.25 8.34 8.98
CA GLY A 105 -8.42 8.92 7.93
C GLY A 105 -7.09 9.46 8.42
N GLU A 106 -6.67 9.11 9.62
CA GLU A 106 -5.41 9.56 10.21
C GLU A 106 -4.31 8.55 10.00
N ILE A 107 -3.11 9.03 9.64
CA ILE A 107 -1.94 8.17 9.51
C ILE A 107 -1.43 7.87 10.92
N VAL A 108 -1.43 6.59 11.30
CA VAL A 108 -1.05 6.17 12.66
C VAL A 108 0.25 5.39 12.70
N TRP A 109 0.79 5.01 11.54
CA TRP A 109 2.05 4.27 11.46
C TRP A 109 2.63 4.42 10.07
N GLN A 110 3.94 4.44 9.98
CA GLN A 110 4.60 4.42 8.67
C GLN A 110 5.97 3.80 8.79
N HIS A 111 6.44 3.25 7.68
CA HIS A 111 7.72 2.56 7.60
C HIS A 111 8.34 2.77 6.21
N VAL A 112 9.62 3.04 6.18
CA VAL A 112 10.36 3.22 4.93
C VAL A 112 11.31 2.04 4.74
N GLY A 113 11.32 1.49 3.52
CA GLY A 113 12.16 0.33 3.21
C GLY A 113 11.46 -0.97 3.55
N TYR A 114 12.11 -2.08 3.21
CA TYR A 114 11.59 -3.40 3.54
C TYR A 114 12.72 -4.40 3.73
N ALA A 115 12.66 -5.14 4.82
CA ALA A 115 13.51 -6.29 5.08
C ALA A 115 12.60 -7.40 5.59
N PRO A 116 12.95 -8.69 5.33
CA PRO A 116 12.12 -9.80 5.82
C PRO A 116 11.83 -9.67 7.31
N GLY A 117 10.56 -9.80 7.67
CA GLY A 117 10.09 -9.62 9.04
C GLY A 117 9.38 -8.30 9.26
N ASP A 118 9.58 -7.31 8.38
CA ASP A 118 8.94 -5.98 8.52
C ASP A 118 7.43 -6.06 8.37
N GLU A 119 6.90 -7.10 7.73
CA GLU A 119 5.46 -7.29 7.58
C GLU A 119 4.75 -7.41 8.94
N GLU A 120 5.45 -7.87 9.96
CA GLU A 120 4.89 -7.98 11.31
C GLU A 120 4.53 -6.60 11.87
N GLY A 121 5.35 -5.59 11.55
CA GLY A 121 5.08 -4.22 11.99
C GLY A 121 3.78 -3.69 11.42
N LEU A 122 3.50 -4.00 10.16
CA LEU A 122 2.29 -3.56 9.49
C LEU A 122 1.05 -4.16 10.16
N ILE A 123 1.02 -5.48 10.32
CA ILE A 123 -0.19 -6.12 10.86
C ILE A 123 -0.38 -5.77 12.34
N GLU A 124 0.70 -5.60 13.09
CA GLU A 124 0.59 -5.16 14.48
C GLU A 124 -0.03 -3.77 14.57
N ALA A 125 0.35 -2.85 13.67
CA ALA A 125 -0.23 -1.50 13.63
C ALA A 125 -1.73 -1.56 13.32
N ILE A 126 -2.13 -2.42 12.39
CA ILE A 126 -3.54 -2.62 12.04
C ILE A 126 -4.31 -3.18 13.24
N ARG A 127 -3.76 -4.18 13.90
CA ARG A 127 -4.40 -4.80 15.08
C ARG A 127 -4.59 -3.78 16.21
N LYS A 128 -3.60 -2.92 16.38
CA LYS A 128 -3.66 -1.88 17.42
C LYS A 128 -4.79 -0.89 17.13
N VAL A 129 -4.94 -0.49 15.86
CA VAL A 129 -6.01 0.41 15.43
C VAL A 129 -7.37 -0.21 15.77
N ILE A 130 -7.56 -1.47 15.42
CA ILE A 130 -8.82 -2.18 15.64
C ILE A 130 -9.14 -2.25 17.14
N ALA A 131 -8.14 -2.54 17.96
CA ALA A 131 -8.31 -2.61 19.41
C ALA A 131 -8.72 -1.26 19.99
N GLU A 132 -8.15 -0.16 19.47
CA GLU A 132 -8.44 1.19 19.95
C GLU A 132 -9.80 1.72 19.48
N GLU A 133 -10.30 1.20 18.37
CA GLU A 133 -11.58 1.65 17.80
C GLU A 133 -12.79 0.85 18.29
N LYS A 134 -12.59 -0.14 19.11
CA LYS A 134 -13.69 -0.95 19.67
C LYS A 134 -14.40 -0.27 20.83
#